data_62e3b4e4a22120085b3f81badaf422c7
#
_entry.id   62e3b4e4a22120085b3f81badaf422c7
#
_cell.length_a   1.000
_cell.length_b   1.000
_cell.length_c   1.000
_cell.angle_alpha   90.00
_cell.angle_beta   90.00
_cell.angle_gamma   90.00
#
_symmetry.space_group_name_H-M   'P 1'
#
loop_
_entity.id
_entity.type
_entity.pdbx_description
1 polymer ?
#
loop_
_entity_poly.entity_id
_entity_poly.type
_entity_poly.pdbx_seq_one_letter_code
_entity_poly.pdbx_strand_id
1 'polypeptide(L)'
;MKNYSIYNTSTGIIHTQGQTSADSVDDILLNSGDSIIEGEFDRATQKIVDGAAVSYTPDFWPKVRRDRDFLLAECDWTQSPDSPLTTEKKTEWATYRQALRDVPATNSSVTDIDSVVWPTKPQ
;
A
#
# COMPACT_ATOMS: atom_id res chain seq x y z
N MET A 1 19.34 7.47 26.14
CA MET A 1 18.15 6.71 25.74
C MET A 1 18.51 5.77 24.59
N LYS A 2 17.86 4.63 24.53
CA LYS A 2 18.06 3.67 23.45
C LYS A 2 16.89 3.72 22.49
N ASN A 3 17.18 3.71 21.20
CA ASN A 3 16.15 3.58 20.16
C ASN A 3 15.78 2.11 20.01
N TYR A 4 14.51 1.84 19.74
CA TYR A 4 14.05 0.47 19.51
C TYR A 4 13.01 0.43 18.38
N SER A 5 12.89 -0.75 17.79
CA SER A 5 11.85 -1.05 16.80
C SER A 5 11.16 -2.36 17.20
N ILE A 6 9.84 -2.37 17.16
CA ILE A 6 9.02 -3.56 17.41
C ILE A 6 8.49 -4.04 16.07
N TYR A 7 8.66 -5.33 15.80
CA TYR A 7 8.28 -5.91 14.52
C TYR A 7 7.52 -7.22 14.74
N ASN A 8 6.73 -7.59 13.74
CA ASN A 8 6.04 -8.87 13.73
C ASN A 8 7.05 -10.00 13.53
N THR A 9 7.10 -10.96 14.46
CA THR A 9 8.08 -12.04 14.45
C THR A 9 8.00 -12.89 13.17
N SER A 10 6.79 -13.11 12.66
CA SER A 10 6.58 -13.96 11.48
C SER A 10 6.94 -13.26 10.18
N THR A 11 6.64 -11.96 10.04
CA THR A 11 6.81 -11.21 8.79
C THR A 11 8.03 -10.33 8.77
N GLY A 12 8.55 -9.94 9.95
CA GLY A 12 9.65 -8.99 10.08
C GLY A 12 9.23 -7.54 9.92
N ILE A 13 7.97 -7.25 9.65
CA ILE A 13 7.48 -5.90 9.39
C ILE A 13 7.48 -5.08 10.67
N ILE A 14 8.17 -3.92 10.64
CA ILE A 14 8.26 -2.99 11.76
C ILE A 14 6.96 -2.18 11.83
N HIS A 15 6.32 -2.15 12.99
CA HIS A 15 5.07 -1.40 13.16
C HIS A 15 5.13 -0.35 14.27
N THR A 16 6.14 -0.41 15.15
CA THR A 16 6.27 0.55 16.24
C THR A 16 7.74 0.89 16.45
N GLN A 17 8.02 2.16 16.66
CA GLN A 17 9.39 2.63 16.95
C GLN A 17 9.34 3.66 18.06
N GLY A 18 10.38 3.72 18.87
CA GLY A 18 10.43 4.65 19.97
C GLY A 18 11.79 4.66 20.67
N GLN A 19 11.83 5.32 21.82
CA GLN A 19 13.01 5.40 22.66
C GLN A 19 12.66 4.97 24.08
N THR A 20 13.63 4.40 24.76
CA THR A 20 13.48 3.98 26.16
C THR A 20 14.69 4.43 26.97
N SER A 21 14.45 4.75 28.23
CA SER A 21 15.51 5.02 29.21
C SER A 21 15.96 3.75 29.93
N ALA A 22 15.37 2.60 29.63
CA ALA A 22 15.78 1.31 30.21
C ALA A 22 17.21 0.95 29.77
N ASP A 23 17.92 0.18 30.59
CA ASP A 23 19.27 -0.30 30.26
C ASP A 23 19.24 -1.28 29.08
N SER A 24 18.12 -1.94 28.87
CA SER A 24 17.93 -2.89 27.77
C SER A 24 16.54 -2.74 27.16
N VAL A 25 16.47 -2.84 25.83
CA VAL A 25 15.18 -2.85 25.12
C VAL A 25 14.38 -4.11 25.44
N ASP A 26 15.02 -5.16 25.94
CA ASP A 26 14.33 -6.41 26.31
C ASP A 26 13.41 -6.23 27.51
N ASP A 27 13.53 -5.15 28.27
CA ASP A 27 12.67 -4.82 29.40
C ASP A 27 11.30 -4.26 28.94
N ILE A 28 11.13 -3.99 27.67
CA ILE A 28 9.87 -3.47 27.12
C ILE A 28 8.89 -4.64 26.94
N LEU A 29 7.66 -4.45 27.43
CA LEU A 29 6.60 -5.46 27.27
C LEU A 29 6.11 -5.51 25.81
N LEU A 30 6.01 -6.72 25.28
CA LEU A 30 5.58 -6.96 23.91
C LEU A 30 4.26 -7.71 23.87
N ASN A 31 3.50 -7.48 22.80
CA ASN A 31 2.32 -8.28 22.47
C ASN A 31 2.76 -9.64 21.94
N SER A 32 1.85 -10.63 22.06
CA SER A 32 2.11 -11.94 21.48
C SER A 32 2.33 -11.84 19.97
N GLY A 33 3.38 -12.49 19.48
CA GLY A 33 3.74 -12.48 18.07
C GLY A 33 4.66 -11.34 17.66
N ASP A 34 5.04 -10.47 18.60
CA ASP A 34 5.97 -9.37 18.32
C ASP A 34 7.35 -9.66 18.90
N SER A 35 8.35 -9.03 18.31
CA SER A 35 9.73 -9.03 18.78
C SER A 35 10.27 -7.61 18.77
N ILE A 36 11.37 -7.38 19.51
CA ILE A 36 11.98 -6.06 19.60
C ILE A 36 13.46 -6.14 19.24
N ILE A 37 13.95 -5.08 18.60
CA ILE A 37 15.37 -4.93 18.27
C ILE A 37 15.81 -3.50 18.63
N GLU A 38 17.03 -3.39 19.19
CA GLU A 38 17.62 -2.08 19.46
C GLU A 38 18.11 -1.47 18.15
N GLY A 39 17.80 -0.18 17.94
CA GLY A 39 18.26 0.58 16.80
C GLY A 39 17.12 1.29 16.09
N GLU A 40 17.52 2.14 15.16
CA GLU A 40 16.62 2.88 14.28
C GLU A 40 16.67 2.29 12.88
N PHE A 41 15.52 1.97 12.33
CA PHE A 41 15.40 1.39 10.99
C PHE A 41 14.32 2.15 10.23
N ASP A 42 14.45 2.22 8.90
CA ASP A 42 13.41 2.81 8.06
C ASP A 42 12.35 1.74 7.76
N ARG A 43 11.24 1.78 8.50
CA ARG A 43 10.16 0.80 8.35
C ARG A 43 9.48 0.83 6.98
N ALA A 44 9.69 1.91 6.20
CA ALA A 44 9.16 2.00 4.85
C ALA A 44 10.00 1.21 3.84
N THR A 45 11.28 0.99 4.12
CA THR A 45 12.23 0.35 3.20
C THR A 45 12.95 -0.86 3.79
N GLN A 46 12.74 -1.15 5.07
CA GLN A 46 13.45 -2.22 5.79
C GLN A 46 12.49 -3.06 6.63
N LYS A 47 12.81 -4.33 6.76
CA LYS A 47 12.18 -5.25 7.72
C LYS A 47 13.27 -6.05 8.42
N ILE A 48 12.91 -6.75 9.48
CA ILE A 48 13.87 -7.52 10.30
C ILE A 48 13.73 -9.01 9.98
N VAL A 49 14.83 -9.62 9.58
CA VAL A 49 14.92 -11.07 9.32
C VAL A 49 16.13 -11.61 10.06
N ASP A 50 15.93 -12.60 10.90
CA ASP A 50 16.99 -13.24 11.70
C ASP A 50 17.83 -12.21 12.50
N GLY A 51 17.15 -11.20 13.06
CA GLY A 51 17.79 -10.17 13.87
C GLY A 51 18.54 -9.11 13.10
N ALA A 52 18.39 -9.04 11.78
CA ALA A 52 19.07 -8.06 10.92
C ALA A 52 18.10 -7.36 9.99
N ALA A 53 18.37 -6.09 9.68
CA ALA A 53 17.58 -5.33 8.71
C ALA A 53 17.89 -5.79 7.28
N VAL A 54 16.85 -6.02 6.50
CA VAL A 54 16.96 -6.34 5.07
C VAL A 54 16.07 -5.39 4.29
N SER A 55 16.35 -5.24 2.98
CA SER A 55 15.53 -4.42 2.10
C SER A 55 14.10 -4.93 2.05
N TYR A 56 13.15 -4.00 2.06
CA TYR A 56 11.73 -4.32 2.05
C TYR A 56 10.97 -3.27 1.23
N THR A 57 10.15 -3.74 0.32
CA THR A 57 9.22 -2.88 -0.44
C THR A 57 7.81 -3.26 0.00
N PRO A 58 7.09 -2.36 0.70
CA PRO A 58 5.71 -2.65 1.11
C PRO A 58 4.83 -2.96 -0.09
N ASP A 59 3.88 -3.89 0.08
CA ASP A 59 2.90 -4.19 -0.95
C ASP A 59 1.86 -3.05 -0.99
N PHE A 60 1.94 -2.21 -2.02
CA PHE A 60 1.02 -1.08 -2.23
C PHE A 60 -0.19 -1.44 -3.08
N TRP A 61 -0.23 -2.64 -3.69
CA TRP A 61 -1.31 -3.03 -4.60
C TRP A 61 -2.71 -3.04 -3.97
N PRO A 62 -2.89 -3.43 -2.70
CA PRO A 62 -4.20 -3.31 -2.07
C PRO A 62 -4.75 -1.88 -2.09
N LYS A 63 -3.90 -0.86 -1.88
CA LYS A 63 -4.30 0.54 -1.97
C LYS A 63 -4.64 0.93 -3.41
N VAL A 64 -3.82 0.52 -4.38
CA VAL A 64 -4.08 0.76 -5.80
C VAL A 64 -5.45 0.20 -6.20
N ARG A 65 -5.76 -1.03 -5.79
CA ARG A 65 -7.04 -1.67 -6.10
C ARG A 65 -8.21 -0.95 -5.44
N ARG A 66 -8.06 -0.47 -4.21
CA ARG A 66 -9.11 0.31 -3.54
C ARG A 66 -9.36 1.63 -4.25
N ASP A 67 -8.29 2.34 -4.64
CA ASP A 67 -8.41 3.61 -5.36
C ASP A 67 -9.07 3.38 -6.72
N ARG A 68 -8.70 2.32 -7.44
CA ARG A 68 -9.34 1.92 -8.70
C ARG A 68 -10.82 1.65 -8.50
N ASP A 69 -11.18 0.87 -7.48
CA ASP A 69 -12.57 0.50 -7.22
C ASP A 69 -13.41 1.73 -6.87
N PHE A 70 -12.84 2.69 -6.15
CA PHE A 70 -13.47 3.97 -5.88
C PHE A 70 -13.76 4.74 -7.18
N LEU A 71 -12.78 4.82 -8.08
CA LEU A 71 -12.94 5.49 -9.37
C LEU A 71 -13.98 4.79 -10.25
N LEU A 72 -14.04 3.46 -10.22
CA LEU A 72 -15.07 2.70 -10.91
C LEU A 72 -16.46 3.00 -10.34
N ALA A 73 -16.60 3.04 -9.02
CA ALA A 73 -17.87 3.33 -8.37
C ALA A 73 -18.38 4.75 -8.71
N GLU A 74 -17.49 5.73 -8.82
CA GLU A 74 -17.84 7.09 -9.18
C GLU A 74 -18.48 7.21 -10.56
N CYS A 75 -18.17 6.30 -11.48
CA CYS A 75 -18.64 6.36 -12.86
C CYS A 75 -19.54 5.19 -13.26
N ASP A 76 -20.04 4.40 -12.31
CA ASP A 76 -20.96 3.29 -12.62
C ASP A 76 -22.22 3.78 -13.34
N TRP A 77 -22.73 4.96 -12.98
CA TRP A 77 -23.91 5.56 -13.60
C TRP A 77 -23.76 5.79 -15.10
N THR A 78 -22.52 5.93 -15.60
CA THR A 78 -22.26 6.20 -17.03
C THR A 78 -22.66 5.02 -17.92
N GLN A 79 -22.75 3.81 -17.35
CA GLN A 79 -23.08 2.58 -18.06
C GLN A 79 -24.52 2.11 -17.81
N SER A 80 -25.27 2.88 -17.04
CA SER A 80 -26.67 2.57 -16.77
C SER A 80 -27.51 2.75 -18.04
N PRO A 81 -28.51 1.88 -18.28
CA PRO A 81 -29.41 2.01 -19.47
C PRO A 81 -30.11 3.36 -19.57
N ASP A 82 -30.41 4.00 -18.44
CA ASP A 82 -31.08 5.30 -18.38
C ASP A 82 -30.14 6.48 -18.19
N SER A 83 -28.82 6.27 -18.37
CA SER A 83 -27.85 7.35 -18.31
C SER A 83 -28.12 8.39 -19.40
N PRO A 84 -28.07 9.71 -19.09
CA PRO A 84 -28.34 10.77 -20.08
C PRO A 84 -27.20 10.97 -21.07
N LEU A 85 -26.15 10.20 -21.04
CA LEU A 85 -24.99 10.36 -21.91
C LEU A 85 -25.31 9.90 -23.35
N THR A 86 -24.62 10.52 -24.33
CA THR A 86 -24.65 10.04 -25.71
C THR A 86 -23.96 8.69 -25.82
N THR A 87 -24.19 7.96 -26.92
CA THR A 87 -23.52 6.68 -27.18
C THR A 87 -22.01 6.86 -27.22
N GLU A 88 -21.51 7.94 -27.84
CA GLU A 88 -20.08 8.23 -27.90
C GLU A 88 -19.50 8.44 -26.51
N LYS A 89 -20.18 9.18 -25.65
CA LYS A 89 -19.72 9.42 -24.27
C LYS A 89 -19.75 8.13 -23.45
N LYS A 90 -20.77 7.31 -23.59
CA LYS A 90 -20.81 6.01 -22.92
C LYS A 90 -19.63 5.13 -23.34
N THR A 91 -19.27 5.16 -24.62
CA THR A 91 -18.11 4.41 -25.13
C THR A 91 -16.80 4.94 -24.56
N GLU A 92 -16.62 6.26 -24.47
CA GLU A 92 -15.43 6.87 -23.87
C GLU A 92 -15.30 6.45 -22.40
N TRP A 93 -16.39 6.48 -21.65
CA TRP A 93 -16.37 6.03 -20.25
C TRP A 93 -16.11 4.54 -20.14
N ALA A 94 -16.67 3.71 -21.03
CA ALA A 94 -16.41 2.27 -21.03
C ALA A 94 -14.93 1.98 -21.26
N THR A 95 -14.28 2.71 -22.16
CA THR A 95 -12.83 2.59 -22.42
C THR A 95 -12.02 2.97 -21.18
N TYR A 96 -12.36 4.09 -20.54
CA TYR A 96 -11.72 4.52 -19.30
C TYR A 96 -11.89 3.47 -18.19
N ARG A 97 -13.10 2.93 -18.03
CA ARG A 97 -13.39 1.91 -17.01
C ARG A 97 -12.59 0.64 -17.25
N GLN A 98 -12.44 0.22 -18.51
CA GLN A 98 -11.61 -0.95 -18.85
C GLN A 98 -10.13 -0.66 -18.53
N ALA A 99 -9.63 0.53 -18.83
CA ALA A 99 -8.28 0.93 -18.48
C ALA A 99 -8.06 0.92 -16.96
N LEU A 100 -9.07 1.32 -16.17
CA LEU A 100 -9.00 1.21 -14.71
C LEU A 100 -8.87 -0.25 -14.24
N ARG A 101 -9.65 -1.15 -14.82
CA ARG A 101 -9.56 -2.58 -14.48
C ARG A 101 -8.18 -3.13 -14.80
N ASP A 102 -7.54 -2.63 -15.84
CA ASP A 102 -6.24 -3.10 -16.32
C ASP A 102 -5.06 -2.43 -15.60
N VAL A 103 -5.28 -1.45 -14.72
CA VAL A 103 -4.20 -0.73 -14.03
C VAL A 103 -3.19 -1.68 -13.37
N PRO A 104 -3.58 -2.72 -12.62
CA PRO A 104 -2.59 -3.63 -12.06
C PRO A 104 -1.75 -4.34 -13.12
N ALA A 105 -2.37 -4.79 -14.22
CA ALA A 105 -1.66 -5.50 -15.28
C ALA A 105 -0.71 -4.59 -16.07
N THR A 106 -1.15 -3.36 -16.41
CA THR A 106 -0.34 -2.42 -17.19
C THR A 106 0.80 -1.80 -16.38
N ASN A 107 0.72 -1.87 -15.05
CA ASN A 107 1.72 -1.33 -14.13
C ASN A 107 2.47 -2.44 -13.37
N SER A 108 2.49 -3.66 -13.88
CA SER A 108 3.03 -4.82 -13.16
C SER A 108 4.51 -4.69 -12.79
N SER A 109 5.28 -3.88 -13.51
CA SER A 109 6.71 -3.66 -13.24
C SER A 109 6.99 -2.47 -12.31
N VAL A 110 5.96 -1.75 -11.89
CA VAL A 110 6.10 -0.57 -11.02
C VAL A 110 6.48 -1.02 -9.60
N THR A 111 7.45 -0.34 -9.01
CA THR A 111 8.00 -0.68 -7.69
C THR A 111 7.58 0.29 -6.58
N ASP A 112 6.94 1.42 -6.91
CA ASP A 112 6.39 2.34 -5.91
C ASP A 112 5.04 2.89 -6.39
N ILE A 113 4.21 3.33 -5.43
CA ILE A 113 2.84 3.74 -5.71
C ILE A 113 2.78 5.01 -6.57
N ASP A 114 3.76 5.90 -6.45
CA ASP A 114 3.76 7.17 -7.18
C ASP A 114 4.08 6.96 -8.66
N SER A 115 4.65 5.81 -9.01
CA SER A 115 4.97 5.46 -10.40
C SER A 115 3.80 4.80 -11.13
N VAL A 116 2.71 4.47 -10.45
CA VAL A 116 1.52 3.90 -11.09
C VAL A 116 0.90 4.92 -12.04
N VAL A 117 0.70 4.53 -13.30
CA VAL A 117 0.08 5.37 -14.32
C VAL A 117 -1.41 5.10 -14.34
N TRP A 118 -2.19 6.16 -14.11
CA TRP A 118 -3.66 6.09 -14.09
C TRP A 118 -4.22 6.58 -15.42
N PRO A 119 -5.31 5.97 -15.92
CA PRO A 119 -5.94 6.45 -17.15
C PRO A 119 -6.55 7.84 -16.97
N THR A 120 -6.66 8.58 -18.08
CA THR A 120 -7.26 9.91 -18.09
C THR A 120 -8.77 9.81 -18.16
N LYS A 121 -9.45 10.49 -17.24
CA LYS A 121 -10.90 10.51 -17.15
C LYS A 121 -11.51 11.26 -18.35
N PRO A 122 -12.56 10.73 -19.00
CA PRO A 122 -13.28 11.47 -20.05
C PRO A 122 -13.89 12.77 -19.53
N GLN A 123 -14.05 13.74 -20.40
CA GLN A 123 -14.64 15.04 -20.05
C GLN A 123 -16.10 15.14 -20.48
#